data_02663bb4ad44f1177f4d03d7fe070d25
#
_entry.id   02663bb4ad44f1177f4d03d7fe070d25
#
_cell.length_a   1.000
_cell.length_b   1.000
_cell.length_c   1.000
_cell.angle_alpha   90.00
_cell.angle_beta   90.00
_cell.angle_gamma   90.00
#
_symmetry.space_group_name_H-M   'P 1'
#
loop_
_entity.id
_entity.type
_entity.pdbx_description
1 polymer ?
#
loop_
_entity_poly.entity_id
_entity_poly.type
_entity_poly.pdbx_seq_one_letter_code
_entity_poly.pdbx_strand_id
1 'polypeptide(L)'
;MGELKDDEILMELITDSVCMSTYKESIQGAKHQRVNDDISEHPIIVGHEFAGIIREVGAKWKDKYQVGTKYTMQPAINIKGSMAAIGYSYEYCGGAATFIKVPPIVMEKDCLLPFDENSAFFEASLAEL
;
A
#
# COMPACT_ATOMS: atom_id res chain seq x y z
N MET A 1 -7.00 1.53 13.88
CA MET A 1 -5.86 0.80 13.25
C MET A 1 -5.21 -0.25 14.17
N GLY A 2 -5.30 -0.13 15.48
CA GLY A 2 -4.74 -1.07 16.46
C GLY A 2 -3.20 -1.10 16.50
N GLU A 3 -2.63 -2.00 17.31
CA GLU A 3 -1.19 -2.18 17.43
C GLU A 3 -0.58 -2.77 16.14
N LEU A 4 0.70 -2.45 15.87
CA LEU A 4 1.45 -3.04 14.77
C LEU A 4 1.82 -4.48 15.13
N LYS A 5 1.57 -5.41 14.21
CA LYS A 5 1.99 -6.80 14.38
C LYS A 5 3.46 -7.00 14.00
N ASP A 6 4.05 -8.11 14.47
CA ASP A 6 5.47 -8.43 14.21
C ASP A 6 5.81 -8.59 12.72
N ASP A 7 4.82 -8.89 11.89
CA ASP A 7 4.96 -9.09 10.44
C ASP A 7 4.45 -7.92 9.58
N GLU A 8 4.07 -6.80 10.21
CA GLU A 8 3.59 -5.59 9.53
C GLU A 8 4.65 -4.47 9.56
N ILE A 9 4.46 -3.46 8.69
CA ILE A 9 5.24 -2.20 8.69
C ILE A 9 4.26 -1.04 8.76
N LEU A 10 4.55 -0.05 9.59
CA LEU A 10 3.84 1.23 9.63
C LEU A 10 4.54 2.22 8.70
N MET A 11 3.82 2.75 7.72
CA MET A 11 4.28 3.84 6.86
C MET A 11 3.46 5.10 7.06
N GLU A 12 4.12 6.24 7.05
CA GLU A 12 3.51 7.55 6.83
C GLU A 12 3.57 7.90 5.35
N LEU A 13 2.43 8.16 4.74
CA LEU A 13 2.34 8.53 3.34
C LEU A 13 2.52 10.05 3.19
N ILE A 14 3.37 10.44 2.26
CA ILE A 14 3.69 11.84 1.97
C ILE A 14 2.98 12.30 0.71
N THR A 15 2.86 11.43 -0.29
CA THR A 15 2.18 11.70 -1.55
C THR A 15 1.35 10.50 -1.99
N ASP A 16 0.23 10.80 -2.63
CA ASP A 16 -0.58 9.82 -3.38
C ASP A 16 -0.98 10.49 -4.70
N SER A 17 -1.05 9.73 -5.78
CA SER A 17 -1.56 10.21 -7.06
C SER A 17 -2.93 9.59 -7.38
N VAL A 18 -3.76 10.35 -8.07
CA VAL A 18 -5.12 9.89 -8.43
C VAL A 18 -5.11 9.30 -9.83
N CYS A 19 -5.16 7.99 -9.89
CA CYS A 19 -5.26 7.24 -11.13
C CYS A 19 -6.72 7.07 -11.60
N MET A 20 -6.92 6.95 -12.90
CA MET A 20 -8.24 6.65 -13.48
C MET A 20 -8.81 5.31 -12.99
N SER A 21 -7.97 4.36 -12.61
CA SER A 21 -8.40 3.09 -12.04
C SER A 21 -9.01 3.25 -10.64
N THR A 22 -8.49 4.16 -9.80
CA THR A 22 -9.12 4.53 -8.51
C THR A 22 -10.50 5.17 -8.73
N TYR A 23 -10.66 6.00 -9.76
CA TYR A 23 -11.96 6.54 -10.13
C TYR A 23 -12.94 5.45 -10.54
N LYS A 24 -12.51 4.48 -11.37
CA LYS A 24 -13.35 3.33 -11.76
C LYS A 24 -13.76 2.50 -10.55
N GLU A 25 -12.83 2.25 -9.63
CA GLU A 25 -13.07 1.56 -8.37
C GLU A 25 -14.16 2.26 -7.54
N SER A 26 -14.07 3.59 -7.38
CA SER A 26 -15.06 4.36 -6.61
C SER A 26 -16.47 4.30 -7.18
N ILE A 27 -16.62 4.18 -8.51
CA ILE A 27 -17.93 4.01 -9.17
C ILE A 27 -18.43 2.57 -9.05
N GLN A 28 -17.58 1.59 -9.21
CA GLN A 28 -17.96 0.18 -9.25
C GLN A 28 -18.17 -0.42 -7.84
N GLY A 29 -17.45 0.10 -6.82
CA GLY A 29 -17.52 -0.40 -5.46
C GLY A 29 -17.29 -1.91 -5.40
N ALA A 30 -18.12 -2.64 -4.68
CA ALA A 30 -18.03 -4.10 -4.54
C ALA A 30 -18.15 -4.88 -5.86
N LYS A 31 -18.58 -4.26 -6.95
CA LYS A 31 -18.61 -4.89 -8.29
C LYS A 31 -17.27 -4.88 -9.00
N HIS A 32 -16.28 -4.13 -8.48
CA HIS A 32 -14.95 -4.11 -9.04
C HIS A 32 -14.23 -5.43 -8.72
N GLN A 33 -13.64 -6.07 -9.74
CA GLN A 33 -13.04 -7.42 -9.62
C GLN A 33 -11.91 -7.58 -8.59
N ARG A 34 -11.29 -6.49 -8.15
CA ARG A 34 -10.22 -6.46 -7.13
C ARG A 34 -10.72 -6.11 -5.74
N VAL A 35 -11.95 -5.63 -5.62
CA VAL A 35 -12.56 -5.23 -4.36
C VAL A 35 -13.28 -6.44 -3.76
N ASN A 36 -13.13 -6.63 -2.45
CA ASN A 36 -13.79 -7.72 -1.75
C ASN A 36 -15.31 -7.48 -1.67
N ASP A 37 -16.10 -8.55 -1.68
CA ASP A 37 -17.57 -8.47 -1.63
C ASP A 37 -18.09 -7.93 -0.29
N ASP A 38 -17.27 -7.99 0.76
CA ASP A 38 -17.61 -7.62 2.15
C ASP A 38 -17.19 -6.20 2.54
N ILE A 39 -16.95 -5.28 1.58
CA ILE A 39 -16.51 -3.90 1.85
C ILE A 39 -17.45 -3.08 2.74
N SER A 40 -18.70 -3.50 2.89
CA SER A 40 -19.65 -2.89 3.84
C SER A 40 -19.29 -3.17 5.29
N GLU A 41 -18.65 -4.30 5.57
CA GLU A 41 -18.20 -4.72 6.90
C GLU A 41 -16.71 -4.47 7.11
N HIS A 42 -15.93 -4.62 6.05
CA HIS A 42 -14.48 -4.43 6.00
C HIS A 42 -14.10 -3.37 4.95
N PRO A 43 -14.29 -2.08 5.27
CA PRO A 43 -13.98 -1.00 4.31
C PRO A 43 -12.50 -0.95 4.00
N ILE A 44 -12.17 -0.65 2.75
CA ILE A 44 -10.80 -0.54 2.26
C ILE A 44 -10.35 0.92 2.15
N ILE A 45 -9.05 1.15 2.19
CA ILE A 45 -8.45 2.43 1.83
C ILE A 45 -8.10 2.35 0.34
N VAL A 46 -8.66 3.27 -0.46
CA VAL A 46 -8.40 3.37 -1.90
C VAL A 46 -7.06 4.05 -2.19
N GLY A 47 -6.61 3.99 -3.44
CA GLY A 47 -5.34 4.59 -3.86
C GLY A 47 -4.18 3.59 -3.85
N HIS A 48 -3.40 3.58 -4.92
CA HIS A 48 -2.34 2.58 -5.12
C HIS A 48 -1.05 3.16 -5.70
N GLU A 49 -0.99 4.47 -5.91
CA GLU A 49 0.17 5.19 -6.45
C GLU A 49 0.73 6.16 -5.41
N PHE A 50 1.38 5.65 -4.38
CA PHE A 50 1.82 6.45 -3.25
C PHE A 50 3.30 6.25 -2.89
N ALA A 51 3.85 7.23 -2.19
CA ALA A 51 5.18 7.17 -1.62
C ALA A 51 5.18 7.70 -0.19
N GLY A 52 6.03 7.13 0.66
CA GLY A 52 6.06 7.46 2.07
C GLY A 52 7.36 7.08 2.77
N ILE A 53 7.32 7.19 4.07
CA ILE A 53 8.45 6.92 4.97
C ILE A 53 8.05 5.82 5.95
N ILE A 54 8.93 4.84 6.16
CA ILE A 54 8.75 3.84 7.21
C ILE A 54 8.87 4.51 8.58
N ARG A 55 7.87 4.34 9.43
CA ARG A 55 7.84 4.86 10.80
C ARG A 55 8.06 3.79 11.86
N GLU A 56 7.60 2.57 11.60
CA GLU A 56 7.80 1.44 12.50
C GLU A 56 7.91 0.14 11.70
N VAL A 57 8.75 -0.79 12.15
CA VAL A 57 9.00 -2.08 11.52
C VAL A 57 8.72 -3.18 12.52
N GLY A 58 7.83 -4.10 12.17
CA GLY A 58 7.60 -5.31 12.95
C GLY A 58 8.85 -6.18 13.08
N ALA A 59 8.93 -6.95 14.16
CA ALA A 59 10.14 -7.70 14.53
C ALA A 59 10.69 -8.60 13.42
N LYS A 60 9.81 -9.19 12.62
CA LYS A 60 10.14 -10.07 11.49
C LYS A 60 10.96 -9.39 10.38
N TRP A 61 10.80 -8.07 10.22
CA TRP A 61 11.35 -7.32 9.08
C TRP A 61 12.49 -6.35 9.44
N LYS A 62 12.92 -6.30 10.71
CA LYS A 62 13.93 -5.34 11.18
C LYS A 62 15.28 -5.46 10.49
N ASP A 63 15.65 -6.65 10.02
CA ASP A 63 16.91 -6.88 9.30
C ASP A 63 16.85 -6.42 7.83
N LYS A 64 15.65 -6.25 7.28
CA LYS A 64 15.44 -5.92 5.86
C LYS A 64 15.04 -4.47 5.63
N TYR A 65 14.28 -3.87 6.55
CA TYR A 65 13.74 -2.52 6.42
C TYR A 65 14.14 -1.65 7.61
N GLN A 66 14.41 -0.37 7.34
CA GLN A 66 14.83 0.59 8.35
C GLN A 66 13.82 1.73 8.49
N VAL A 67 13.57 2.15 9.74
CA VAL A 67 12.79 3.35 10.06
C VAL A 67 13.46 4.59 9.44
N GLY A 68 12.67 5.49 8.89
CA GLY A 68 13.13 6.73 8.25
C GLY A 68 13.46 6.58 6.76
N THR A 69 13.47 5.37 6.20
CA THR A 69 13.75 5.13 4.78
C THR A 69 12.51 5.40 3.93
N LYS A 70 12.73 5.93 2.71
CA LYS A 70 11.70 6.24 1.73
C LYS A 70 11.36 5.04 0.87
N TYR A 71 10.07 4.76 0.72
CA TYR A 71 9.56 3.66 -0.09
C TYR A 71 8.33 4.07 -0.91
N THR A 72 8.21 3.47 -2.08
CA THR A 72 6.98 3.36 -2.87
C THR A 72 6.53 1.90 -2.89
N MET A 73 5.40 1.60 -3.50
CA MET A 73 4.85 0.25 -3.48
C MET A 73 4.42 -0.20 -4.88
N GLN A 74 4.74 -1.44 -5.21
CA GLN A 74 4.15 -2.15 -6.35
C GLN A 74 2.79 -2.69 -5.91
N PRO A 75 1.65 -2.14 -6.38
CA PRO A 75 0.33 -2.55 -5.90
C PRO A 75 -0.13 -3.91 -6.42
N ALA A 76 0.36 -4.33 -7.58
CA ALA A 76 0.07 -5.64 -8.16
C ALA A 76 0.95 -6.73 -7.52
N ILE A 77 0.43 -7.40 -6.50
CA ILE A 77 1.19 -8.37 -5.69
C ILE A 77 1.44 -9.71 -6.43
N ASN A 78 0.69 -9.99 -7.50
CA ASN A 78 0.83 -11.20 -8.33
C ASN A 78 0.72 -12.52 -7.55
N ILE A 79 -0.31 -12.67 -6.75
CA ILE A 79 -0.63 -13.92 -6.07
C ILE A 79 -1.40 -14.81 -7.05
N LYS A 80 -0.89 -16.01 -7.33
CA LYS A 80 -1.55 -16.97 -8.22
C LYS A 80 -2.99 -17.27 -7.76
N GLY A 81 -3.96 -17.06 -8.64
CA GLY A 81 -5.37 -17.29 -8.37
C GLY A 81 -6.08 -16.20 -7.57
N SER A 82 -5.41 -15.05 -7.33
CA SER A 82 -6.00 -13.89 -6.65
C SER A 82 -5.88 -12.63 -7.50
N MET A 83 -6.91 -11.79 -7.43
CA MET A 83 -6.91 -10.45 -8.01
C MET A 83 -6.57 -9.37 -6.97
N ALA A 84 -6.25 -9.77 -5.73
CA ALA A 84 -5.96 -8.85 -4.63
C ALA A 84 -4.82 -7.88 -4.98
N ALA A 85 -5.02 -6.62 -4.67
CA ALA A 85 -4.05 -5.55 -4.90
C ALA A 85 -4.17 -4.48 -3.82
N ILE A 86 -3.07 -3.76 -3.59
CA ILE A 86 -3.06 -2.62 -2.68
C ILE A 86 -3.97 -1.51 -3.22
N GLY A 87 -4.71 -0.87 -2.32
CA GLY A 87 -5.69 0.15 -2.66
C GLY A 87 -7.04 -0.39 -3.17
N TYR A 88 -7.22 -1.72 -3.23
CA TYR A 88 -8.45 -2.39 -3.68
C TYR A 88 -8.96 -3.45 -2.72
N SER A 89 -8.06 -4.15 -2.02
CA SER A 89 -8.41 -5.37 -1.29
C SER A 89 -8.00 -5.36 0.18
N TYR A 90 -7.30 -4.33 0.64
CA TYR A 90 -6.74 -4.28 1.99
C TYR A 90 -7.31 -3.15 2.83
N GLU A 91 -7.78 -3.49 4.04
CA GLU A 91 -8.48 -2.59 4.95
C GLU A 91 -7.61 -1.43 5.45
N TYR A 92 -6.32 -1.68 5.70
CA TYR A 92 -5.40 -0.71 6.30
C TYR A 92 -4.24 -0.29 5.39
N CYS A 93 -4.32 -0.60 4.09
CA CYS A 93 -3.25 -0.30 3.15
C CYS A 93 -3.77 0.24 1.82
N GLY A 94 -3.61 1.54 1.62
CA GLY A 94 -3.99 2.28 0.42
C GLY A 94 -3.54 3.74 0.52
N GLY A 95 -3.48 4.43 -0.61
CA GLY A 95 -2.87 5.77 -0.74
C GLY A 95 -3.64 6.89 -0.06
N ALA A 96 -4.98 6.78 0.02
CA ALA A 96 -5.85 7.83 0.58
C ALA A 96 -5.85 7.85 2.12
N ALA A 97 -4.68 7.78 2.75
CA ALA A 97 -4.50 7.82 4.20
C ALA A 97 -3.16 8.46 4.56
N THR A 98 -3.05 9.05 5.75
CA THR A 98 -1.79 9.58 6.27
C THR A 98 -0.87 8.46 6.76
N PHE A 99 -1.42 7.44 7.40
CA PHE A 99 -0.70 6.26 7.88
C PHE A 99 -1.35 4.99 7.37
N ILE A 100 -0.52 4.03 6.99
CA ILE A 100 -0.96 2.71 6.55
C ILE A 100 -0.20 1.60 7.28
N LYS A 101 -0.85 0.46 7.45
CA LYS A 101 -0.19 -0.80 7.81
C LYS A 101 0.05 -1.60 6.55
N VAL A 102 1.30 -1.79 6.23
CA VAL A 102 1.71 -2.62 5.09
C VAL A 102 1.57 -4.09 5.48
N PRO A 103 0.73 -4.87 4.79
CA PRO A 103 0.52 -6.26 5.12
C PRO A 103 1.73 -7.12 4.76
N PRO A 104 1.97 -8.24 5.47
CA PRO A 104 3.17 -9.08 5.30
C PRO A 104 3.39 -9.56 3.87
N ILE A 105 2.33 -9.81 3.12
CA ILE A 105 2.41 -10.28 1.73
C ILE A 105 3.20 -9.31 0.82
N VAL A 106 3.15 -8.02 1.09
CA VAL A 106 3.87 -6.99 0.32
C VAL A 106 5.38 -7.19 0.48
N MET A 107 5.86 -7.41 1.71
CA MET A 107 7.27 -7.66 1.98
C MET A 107 7.71 -9.04 1.50
N GLU A 108 6.87 -10.05 1.63
CA GLU A 108 7.14 -11.42 1.16
C GLU A 108 7.28 -11.49 -0.36
N LYS A 109 6.61 -10.61 -1.09
CA LYS A 109 6.66 -10.51 -2.56
C LYS A 109 7.60 -9.41 -3.07
N ASP A 110 8.39 -8.81 -2.19
CA ASP A 110 9.31 -7.71 -2.53
C ASP A 110 8.64 -6.53 -3.25
N CYS A 111 7.38 -6.25 -2.90
CA CYS A 111 6.60 -5.19 -3.51
C CYS A 111 6.77 -3.82 -2.83
N LEU A 112 7.49 -3.73 -1.72
CA LEU A 112 7.88 -2.48 -1.08
C LEU A 112 9.25 -2.06 -1.62
N LEU A 113 9.28 -0.97 -2.41
CA LEU A 113 10.42 -0.59 -3.25
C LEU A 113 11.10 0.67 -2.72
N PRO A 114 12.39 0.63 -2.36
CA PRO A 114 13.13 1.82 -1.99
C PRO A 114 13.34 2.73 -3.21
N PHE A 115 13.37 4.03 -3.00
CA PHE A 115 13.77 4.99 -4.04
C PHE A 115 14.85 5.94 -3.51
N ASP A 116 15.52 6.64 -4.43
CA ASP A 116 16.66 7.49 -4.13
C ASP A 116 16.30 8.59 -3.12
N GLU A 117 17.18 8.83 -2.14
CA GLU A 117 17.05 9.87 -1.12
C GLU A 117 16.86 11.27 -1.70
N ASN A 118 17.44 11.53 -2.90
CA ASN A 118 17.37 12.80 -3.60
C ASN A 118 16.09 12.93 -4.47
N SER A 119 15.37 11.84 -4.72
CA SER A 119 14.12 11.87 -5.48
C SER A 119 12.97 12.44 -4.64
N ALA A 120 12.12 13.21 -5.28
CA ALA A 120 10.92 13.73 -4.63
C ALA A 120 9.85 12.63 -4.47
N PHE A 121 9.05 12.72 -3.41
CA PHE A 121 7.99 11.74 -3.16
C PHE A 121 6.95 11.69 -4.27
N PHE A 122 6.62 12.86 -4.87
CA PHE A 122 5.65 12.90 -5.97
C PHE A 122 6.17 12.19 -7.23
N GLU A 123 7.49 12.21 -7.49
CA GLU A 123 8.10 11.47 -8.60
C GLU A 123 7.95 9.96 -8.36
N ALA A 124 8.22 9.50 -7.14
CA ALA A 124 8.10 8.09 -6.77
C ALA A 124 6.64 7.60 -6.83
N SER A 125 5.66 8.44 -6.47
CA SER A 125 4.24 8.08 -6.56
C SER A 125 3.73 7.98 -8.00
N LEU A 126 4.44 8.54 -8.97
CA LEU A 126 4.11 8.45 -10.40
C LEU A 126 4.89 7.36 -11.14
N ALA A 127 5.77 6.64 -10.46
CA ALA A 127 6.66 5.65 -11.10
C ALA A 127 5.94 4.44 -11.68
N GLU A 128 4.67 4.22 -11.31
CA GLU A 128 3.86 3.12 -11.82
C GLU A 128 3.16 3.44 -13.16
N LEU A 129 3.17 4.67 -13.59
CA LEU A 129 2.51 5.13 -14.82
C LEU A 129 3.20 4.62 -16.10
#